data_56b5d45127682009d128f6f4216b9559
#
_entry.id   56b5d45127682009d128f6f4216b9559
#
_cell.length_a   1.000
_cell.length_b   1.000
_cell.length_c   1.000
_cell.angle_alpha   90.00
_cell.angle_beta   90.00
_cell.angle_gamma   90.00
#
_symmetry.space_group_name_H-M   'P 1'
#
loop_
_entity.id
_entity.type
_entity.pdbx_description
1 polymer ?
#
loop_
_entity_poly.entity_id
_entity_poly.type
_entity_poly.pdbx_seq_one_letter_code
_entity_poly.pdbx_strand_id
1 'polypeptide(L)'
;MDLGKQSGNDSNWGLVEARRHPRYQLETDIRVYPRNSAVVRGHTVDISESGISAMLLMEVPIGEVVRLEFSLPTGDVDIHALVRQRNAFRYGFQFVEASSAQDVIGRTCRQLAVEQAIFDPTRR
;
A
#
# COMPACT_ATOMS: atom_id res chain seq x y z
N MET A 1 5.00 4.08 29.76
CA MET A 1 4.66 4.08 29.32
C MET A 1 4.31 4.11 28.52
N ASP A 2 4.48 4.05 28.22
CA ASP A 2 4.20 4.02 27.33
C ASP A 2 3.91 4.61 26.69
N LEU A 3 4.17 5.00 26.73
CA LEU A 3 3.77 5.50 26.03
C LEU A 3 3.50 5.73 25.08
N GLY A 4 3.65 5.93 25.11
CA GLY A 4 3.43 6.23 24.15
C GLY A 4 2.85 5.99 23.41
N LYS A 5 2.77 5.74 23.59
CA LYS A 5 2.29 5.42 22.76
C LYS A 5 1.39 5.90 22.25
N GLN A 6 1.34 6.05 22.45
CA GLN A 6 0.56 6.41 21.91
C GLN A 6 0.28 7.25 21.20
N SER A 7 0.44 7.47 21.59
CA SER A 7 0.02 8.53 20.98
C SER A 7 0.39 8.75 19.63
N GLY A 8 1.00 9.28 19.39
CA GLY A 8 1.33 9.51 18.08
C GLY A 8 1.21 8.32 17.25
N ASN A 9 0.16 7.72 17.38
CA ASN A 9 -0.05 6.48 16.74
C ASN A 9 0.02 6.57 15.26
N ASP A 10 -0.36 7.72 14.68
CA ASP A 10 -0.30 7.86 13.25
C ASP A 10 1.12 7.83 12.75
N SER A 11 2.05 8.43 13.47
CA SER A 11 3.43 8.36 13.04
C SER A 11 4.03 6.98 13.28
N ASN A 12 3.53 6.28 14.29
CA ASN A 12 4.01 4.93 14.57
C ASN A 12 3.43 3.89 13.65
N TRP A 13 2.32 4.21 13.01
CA TRP A 13 1.65 3.27 12.12
C TRP A 13 2.59 2.73 11.06
N GLY A 14 3.33 3.58 10.40
CA GLY A 14 4.23 3.15 9.34
C GLY A 14 5.34 2.26 9.85
N LEU A 15 5.88 2.55 11.03
CA LEU A 15 6.92 1.74 11.60
C LEU A 15 6.44 0.36 11.99
N VAL A 16 5.24 0.29 12.57
CA VAL A 16 4.66 -0.99 12.95
C VAL A 16 4.41 -1.84 11.71
N GLU A 17 3.85 -1.22 10.67
CA GLU A 17 3.61 -1.92 9.42
C GLU A 17 4.90 -2.44 8.81
N ALA A 18 5.94 -1.63 8.82
CA ALA A 18 7.20 -2.03 8.22
C ALA A 18 7.81 -3.23 8.93
N ARG A 19 7.60 -3.36 10.25
CA ARG A 19 8.12 -4.51 10.99
C ARG A 19 7.28 -5.76 10.77
N ARG A 20 5.97 -5.61 10.74
CA ARG A 20 5.07 -6.75 10.62
C ARG A 20 4.92 -7.20 9.18
N HIS A 21 4.85 -6.25 8.27
CA HIS A 21 4.67 -6.53 6.85
C HIS A 21 5.67 -5.70 6.09
N PRO A 22 6.81 -6.29 5.75
CA PRO A 22 7.83 -5.56 4.99
C PRO A 22 7.26 -5.02 3.69
N ARG A 23 7.84 -3.90 3.26
CA ARG A 23 7.43 -3.23 2.03
C ARG A 23 8.42 -3.53 0.93
N TYR A 24 7.90 -3.72 -0.26
CA TYR A 24 8.69 -4.05 -1.44
C TYR A 24 8.40 -3.06 -2.55
N GLN A 25 9.42 -2.66 -3.29
CA GLN A 25 9.24 -1.76 -4.41
C GLN A 25 8.34 -2.39 -5.45
N LEU A 26 7.42 -1.58 -5.98
CA LEU A 26 6.48 -2.04 -6.98
C LEU A 26 6.08 -0.85 -7.83
N GLU A 27 6.35 -0.92 -9.13
CA GLU A 27 5.99 0.16 -10.05
C GLU A 27 5.00 -0.38 -11.06
N THR A 28 3.74 -0.04 -10.89
CA THR A 28 2.69 -0.39 -11.82
C THR A 28 1.62 0.69 -11.76
N ASP A 29 0.78 0.74 -12.78
CA ASP A 29 -0.32 1.68 -12.80
C ASP A 29 -1.36 1.29 -11.76
N ILE A 30 -1.99 2.31 -11.17
CA ILE A 30 -3.06 2.10 -10.21
C ILE A 30 -4.20 3.05 -10.54
N ARG A 31 -5.43 2.58 -10.35
CA ARG A 31 -6.62 3.40 -10.43
C ARG A 31 -7.31 3.40 -9.08
N VAL A 32 -7.63 4.60 -8.62
CA VAL A 32 -8.30 4.81 -7.34
C VAL A 32 -9.70 5.34 -7.62
N TYR A 33 -10.71 4.69 -7.05
CA TYR A 33 -12.10 5.05 -7.25
C TYR A 33 -12.65 5.65 -5.95
N PRO A 34 -12.58 6.98 -5.80
CA PRO A 34 -13.20 7.63 -4.66
C PRO A 34 -14.72 7.52 -4.75
N ARG A 35 -15.40 7.70 -3.62
CA ARG A 35 -16.83 7.46 -3.56
C ARG A 35 -17.63 8.47 -4.38
N ASN A 36 -17.22 9.74 -4.37
CA ASN A 36 -18.02 10.80 -4.96
C ASN A 36 -17.26 11.61 -5.99
N SER A 37 -16.26 11.03 -6.62
CA SER A 37 -15.52 11.74 -7.64
C SER A 37 -15.03 10.79 -8.71
N ALA A 38 -14.42 11.36 -9.73
CA ALA A 38 -13.94 10.58 -10.87
C ALA A 38 -12.73 9.73 -10.46
N VAL A 39 -12.45 8.73 -11.27
CA VAL A 39 -11.29 7.86 -11.05
C VAL A 39 -10.01 8.69 -11.05
N VAL A 40 -9.12 8.36 -10.12
CA VAL A 40 -7.81 9.00 -10.02
C VAL A 40 -6.75 7.99 -10.41
N ARG A 41 -5.87 8.37 -11.32
CA ARG A 41 -4.80 7.51 -11.80
C ARG A 41 -3.50 7.82 -11.10
N GLY A 42 -2.62 6.82 -11.05
CA GLY A 42 -1.32 7.00 -10.44
C GLY A 42 -0.41 5.84 -10.71
N HIS A 43 0.71 5.85 -9.99
CA HIS A 43 1.73 4.79 -10.04
C HIS A 43 2.03 4.33 -8.64
N THR A 44 2.12 3.02 -8.46
CA THR A 44 2.50 2.48 -7.16
C THR A 44 3.98 2.78 -6.88
N VAL A 45 4.31 2.84 -5.59
CA VAL A 45 5.67 3.03 -5.11
C VAL A 45 6.15 1.76 -4.41
N ASP A 46 5.37 1.28 -3.47
CA ASP A 46 5.71 0.05 -2.76
C ASP A 46 4.43 -0.64 -2.30
N ILE A 47 4.58 -1.91 -1.94
CA ILE A 47 3.47 -2.73 -1.48
C ILE A 47 3.91 -3.60 -0.32
N SER A 48 2.97 -3.85 0.61
CA SER A 48 3.11 -4.85 1.66
C SER A 48 1.85 -5.70 1.67
N GLU A 49 1.81 -6.68 2.56
CA GLU A 49 0.61 -7.50 2.68
C GLU A 49 -0.58 -6.72 3.22
N SER A 50 -0.35 -5.61 3.92
CA SER A 50 -1.41 -4.85 4.55
C SER A 50 -1.75 -3.54 3.84
N GLY A 51 -0.94 -3.11 2.89
CA GLY A 51 -1.20 -1.83 2.23
C GLY A 51 -0.31 -1.57 1.05
N ILE A 52 -0.53 -0.41 0.44
CA ILE A 52 0.20 -0.01 -0.76
C ILE A 52 0.38 1.50 -0.72
N SER A 53 1.48 1.98 -1.27
CA SER A 53 1.63 3.41 -1.47
C SER A 53 1.76 3.72 -2.94
N ALA A 54 1.31 4.91 -3.32
CA ALA A 54 1.26 5.30 -4.72
C ALA A 54 1.34 6.81 -4.86
N MET A 55 1.93 7.25 -5.97
CA MET A 55 1.87 8.64 -6.38
C MET A 55 0.61 8.81 -7.23
N LEU A 56 -0.24 9.74 -6.86
CA LEU A 56 -1.48 9.96 -7.58
C LEU A 56 -1.43 11.27 -8.37
N LEU A 57 -2.18 11.34 -9.46
CA LEU A 57 -2.23 12.54 -10.29
C LEU A 57 -3.15 13.60 -9.72
N MET A 58 -4.10 13.22 -8.87
CA MET A 58 -5.06 14.12 -8.25
C MET A 58 -5.19 13.78 -6.78
N GLU A 59 -5.78 14.70 -6.02
CA GLU A 59 -5.97 14.48 -4.59
C GLU A 59 -7.16 13.58 -4.32
N VAL A 60 -7.03 12.77 -3.25
CA VAL A 60 -8.14 12.01 -2.71
C VAL A 60 -8.24 12.29 -1.22
N PRO A 61 -9.44 12.20 -0.63
CA PRO A 61 -9.60 12.53 0.78
C PRO A 61 -8.97 11.49 1.71
N ILE A 62 -8.25 11.98 2.72
CA ILE A 62 -7.73 11.13 3.78
C ILE A 62 -8.90 10.64 4.64
N GLY A 63 -8.86 9.36 5.03
CA GLY A 63 -9.89 8.79 5.89
C GLY A 63 -11.03 8.16 5.12
N GLU A 64 -11.04 8.28 3.81
CA GLU A 64 -12.08 7.67 3.00
C GLU A 64 -11.69 6.25 2.60
N VAL A 65 -12.67 5.36 2.52
CA VAL A 65 -12.47 4.03 1.96
C VAL A 65 -12.72 4.13 0.46
N VAL A 66 -11.75 3.72 -0.31
CA VAL A 66 -11.79 3.80 -1.76
C VAL A 66 -11.57 2.41 -2.35
N ARG A 67 -11.91 2.23 -3.62
CA ARG A 67 -11.62 1.00 -4.32
C ARG A 67 -10.36 1.20 -5.16
N LEU A 68 -9.47 0.23 -5.11
CA LEU A 68 -8.22 0.26 -5.85
C LEU A 68 -8.21 -0.83 -6.90
N GLU A 69 -7.69 -0.52 -8.08
CA GLU A 69 -7.42 -1.50 -9.13
C GLU A 69 -5.99 -1.36 -9.58
N PHE A 70 -5.28 -2.46 -9.57
CA PHE A 70 -3.90 -2.50 -10.08
C PHE A 70 -3.54 -3.93 -10.46
N SER A 71 -2.56 -4.08 -11.34
CA SER A 71 -2.14 -5.39 -11.82
C SER A 71 -0.81 -5.76 -11.20
N LEU A 72 -0.71 -6.99 -10.74
CA LEU A 72 0.51 -7.55 -10.19
C LEU A 72 0.97 -8.70 -11.08
N PRO A 73 2.24 -9.10 -10.98
CA PRO A 73 2.72 -10.23 -11.78
C PRO A 73 1.91 -11.51 -11.57
N THR A 74 1.35 -11.69 -10.37
CA THR A 74 0.59 -12.89 -10.05
C THR A 74 -0.91 -12.75 -10.29
N GLY A 75 -1.38 -11.59 -10.73
CA GLY A 75 -2.80 -11.41 -11.03
C GLY A 75 -3.25 -9.97 -10.81
N ASP A 76 -4.48 -9.70 -11.25
CA ASP A 76 -5.09 -8.39 -11.08
C ASP A 76 -5.71 -8.28 -9.70
N VAL A 77 -5.69 -7.07 -9.15
CA VAL A 77 -6.22 -6.80 -7.82
C VAL A 77 -7.31 -5.73 -7.91
N ASP A 78 -8.42 -6.00 -7.23
CA ASP A 78 -9.52 -5.06 -7.06
C ASP A 78 -9.91 -5.17 -5.59
N ILE A 79 -9.57 -4.16 -4.80
CA ILE A 79 -9.68 -4.26 -3.35
C ILE A 79 -10.03 -2.89 -2.77
N HIS A 80 -10.77 -2.89 -1.66
CA HIS A 80 -11.04 -1.65 -0.93
C HIS A 80 -9.91 -1.36 0.03
N ALA A 81 -9.65 -0.06 0.22
CA ALA A 81 -8.58 0.39 1.10
C ALA A 81 -8.94 1.72 1.73
N LEU A 82 -8.40 1.93 2.91
CA LEU A 82 -8.56 3.19 3.63
C LEU A 82 -7.40 4.09 3.26
N VAL A 83 -7.70 5.35 2.90
CA VAL A 83 -6.68 6.35 2.64
C VAL A 83 -6.15 6.81 3.99
N ARG A 84 -4.93 6.35 4.34
CA ARG A 84 -4.39 6.54 5.68
C ARG A 84 -3.56 7.79 5.81
N GLN A 85 -2.76 8.09 4.81
CA GLN A 85 -1.85 9.21 4.93
C GLN A 85 -1.48 9.73 3.56
N ARG A 86 -0.91 10.93 3.57
CA ARG A 86 -0.54 11.62 2.35
C ARG A 86 0.66 12.50 2.63
N ASN A 87 1.58 12.53 1.69
CA ASN A 87 2.70 13.47 1.69
C ASN A 87 2.81 13.97 0.25
N ALA A 88 2.38 15.23 0.03
CA ALA A 88 2.22 15.79 -1.30
C ALA A 88 1.27 14.90 -2.11
N PHE A 89 1.71 14.27 -3.18
CA PHE A 89 0.87 13.38 -3.97
C PHE A 89 1.17 11.92 -3.73
N ARG A 90 1.98 11.60 -2.74
CA ARG A 90 2.24 10.23 -2.34
C ARG A 90 1.26 9.83 -1.24
N TYR A 91 0.47 8.81 -1.51
CA TYR A 91 -0.59 8.36 -0.62
C TYR A 91 -0.28 6.98 -0.09
N GLY A 92 -0.66 6.74 1.17
CA GLY A 92 -0.61 5.42 1.77
C GLY A 92 -2.00 4.89 1.96
N PHE A 93 -2.24 3.65 1.52
CA PHE A 93 -3.52 2.98 1.60
C PHE A 93 -3.38 1.72 2.44
N GLN A 94 -4.35 1.48 3.29
CA GLN A 94 -4.42 0.25 4.10
C GLN A 94 -5.57 -0.60 3.57
N PHE A 95 -5.28 -1.84 3.18
CA PHE A 95 -6.33 -2.74 2.70
C PHE A 95 -7.29 -3.04 3.84
N VAL A 96 -8.60 -3.01 3.54
CA VAL A 96 -9.61 -3.12 4.59
C VAL A 96 -10.53 -4.32 4.43
N GLU A 97 -10.29 -5.16 3.43
CA GLU A 97 -11.14 -6.34 3.26
C GLU A 97 -10.29 -7.57 3.03
N ALA A 98 -10.81 -8.70 3.54
CA ALA A 98 -10.21 -9.99 3.26
C ALA A 98 -10.93 -10.56 2.05
N SER A 99 -10.17 -10.90 0.99
CA SER A 99 -10.76 -11.39 -0.24
C SER A 99 -9.72 -12.19 -1.00
N SER A 100 -10.10 -12.71 -2.16
CA SER A 100 -9.16 -13.42 -3.01
C SER A 100 -8.00 -12.53 -3.45
N ALA A 101 -8.20 -11.21 -3.43
CA ALA A 101 -7.12 -10.28 -3.73
C ALA A 101 -5.98 -10.41 -2.72
N GLN A 102 -6.27 -10.77 -1.48
CA GLN A 102 -5.24 -10.97 -0.47
C GLN A 102 -4.28 -12.09 -0.87
N ASP A 103 -4.78 -13.13 -1.52
CA ASP A 103 -3.91 -14.22 -1.96
C ASP A 103 -2.97 -13.76 -3.05
N VAL A 104 -3.47 -12.97 -3.99
CA VAL A 104 -2.63 -12.40 -5.06
C VAL A 104 -1.56 -11.50 -4.47
N ILE A 105 -1.96 -10.64 -3.54
CA ILE A 105 -1.04 -9.72 -2.87
C ILE A 105 0.02 -10.50 -2.11
N GLY A 106 -0.38 -11.51 -1.35
CA GLY A 106 0.56 -12.32 -0.58
C GLY A 106 1.57 -13.03 -1.46
N ARG A 107 1.11 -13.62 -2.56
CA ARG A 107 2.03 -14.30 -3.49
C ARG A 107 3.01 -13.31 -4.10
N THR A 108 2.52 -12.12 -4.48
CA THR A 108 3.40 -11.11 -5.04
C THR A 108 4.45 -10.66 -4.03
N CYS A 109 4.04 -10.43 -2.78
CA CYS A 109 4.99 -10.00 -1.76
C CYS A 109 6.06 -11.06 -1.52
N ARG A 110 5.70 -12.33 -1.53
CA ARG A 110 6.69 -13.40 -1.37
C ARG A 110 7.66 -13.44 -2.55
N GLN A 111 7.15 -13.24 -3.75
CA GLN A 111 8.02 -13.19 -4.93
C GLN A 111 8.96 -11.99 -4.88
N LEU A 112 8.44 -10.82 -4.53
CA LEU A 112 9.25 -9.61 -4.44
C LEU A 112 10.29 -9.72 -3.33
N ALA A 113 9.96 -10.40 -2.24
CA ALA A 113 10.90 -10.61 -1.15
C ALA A 113 12.13 -11.36 -1.65
N VAL A 114 11.94 -12.37 -2.46
CA VAL A 114 13.04 -13.13 -3.03
C VAL A 114 13.83 -12.28 -4.02
N GLU A 115 13.13 -11.62 -4.94
CA GLU A 115 13.78 -10.85 -5.98
C GLU A 115 14.60 -9.69 -5.41
N GLN A 116 14.02 -8.95 -4.48
CA GLN A 116 14.67 -7.76 -3.95
C GLN A 116 15.77 -8.10 -2.95
N ALA A 117 15.66 -9.22 -2.27
CA ALA A 117 16.72 -9.68 -1.42
C ALA A 117 17.97 -10.04 -2.25
N ILE A 118 17.77 -10.67 -3.40
CA ILE A 118 18.87 -11.05 -4.27
C ILE A 118 19.62 -9.83 -4.79
N PHE A 119 18.88 -8.79 -5.16
CA PHE A 119 19.47 -7.63 -5.82
C PHE A 119 19.81 -6.50 -4.86
N ASP A 120 19.61 -6.66 -3.57
CA ASP A 120 19.88 -5.61 -2.60
C ASP A 120 21.31 -5.75 -2.09
N PRO A 121 22.23 -4.88 -2.52
CA PRO A 121 23.64 -5.01 -2.11
C PRO A 121 23.86 -4.75 -0.63
N THR A 122 22.89 -4.16 0.08
CA THR A 122 23.04 -3.90 1.50
C THR A 122 22.65 -5.08 2.36
N ARG A 123 22.09 -6.11 1.78
CA ARG A 123 21.70 -7.29 2.52
C ARG A 123 22.84 -8.28 2.48
N ARG A 124 23.49 -8.46 3.60
CA ARG A 124 24.63 -9.35 3.69
C ARG A 124 24.50 -10.23 4.90
#